data_680f0b4636567848872cea24fde647df
#
_entry.id   680f0b4636567848872cea24fde647df
#
_cell.length_a   1.000
_cell.length_b   1.000
_cell.length_c   1.000
_cell.angle_alpha   90.00
_cell.angle_beta   90.00
_cell.angle_gamma   90.00
#
_symmetry.space_group_name_H-M   'P 1'
#
loop_
_entity.id
_entity.type
_entity.pdbx_description
1 polymer ?
#
loop_
_entity_poly.entity_id
_entity_poly.type
_entity_poly.pdbx_seq_one_letter_code
_entity_poly.pdbx_strand_id
1 'polypeptide(L)'
;MKRHLYGLLMACMSLFLLCASAFANEPKTAGKHGIKVLILCTGNTCRSQMAHGLLASYGKDVVVYSGGVRAEKRVNPKAVMVMREREIDISDHIPCKVDEYLNEDWDYVITVCDHAKETCPVFHGNVKHQIHMGYEDPSKATGSYEHVLNEFRRIRDDIDRDFFQLYCEMEERK
;
A
#
# COMPACT_ATOMS: atom_id res chain seq x y z
N MET A 1 -50.17 7.11 56.40
CA MET A 1 -49.80 6.20 55.29
C MET A 1 -48.97 6.93 54.25
N LYS A 2 -47.72 7.33 54.51
CA LYS A 2 -46.82 7.94 53.48
C LYS A 2 -45.36 7.96 54.01
N ARG A 3 -44.79 6.79 54.45
CA ARG A 3 -43.41 6.77 54.98
C ARG A 3 -42.57 5.56 54.56
N HIS A 4 -43.03 4.74 53.61
CA HIS A 4 -42.29 3.52 53.16
C HIS A 4 -41.88 3.51 51.69
N LEU A 5 -41.94 4.64 50.95
CA LEU A 5 -41.61 4.66 49.52
C LEU A 5 -40.23 5.27 49.17
N TYR A 6 -39.47 5.74 50.16
CA TYR A 6 -38.14 6.35 49.92
C TYR A 6 -36.95 5.42 50.21
N GLY A 7 -37.19 4.21 50.74
CA GLY A 7 -36.12 3.29 51.14
C GLY A 7 -35.64 2.36 49.99
N LEU A 8 -36.37 2.26 48.86
CA LEU A 8 -36.06 1.29 47.79
C LEU A 8 -35.37 1.90 46.57
N LEU A 9 -35.21 3.21 46.49
CA LEU A 9 -34.61 3.90 45.34
C LEU A 9 -33.11 4.22 45.55
N MET A 10 -32.56 4.08 46.77
CA MET A 10 -31.12 4.34 47.00
C MET A 10 -30.23 3.10 47.00
N ALA A 11 -30.79 1.89 46.89
CA ALA A 11 -30.01 0.64 46.83
C ALA A 11 -29.64 0.20 45.40
N CYS A 12 -30.21 0.83 44.35
CA CYS A 12 -29.87 0.50 42.94
C CYS A 12 -28.78 1.38 42.30
N MET A 13 -28.37 2.49 42.98
CA MET A 13 -27.35 3.39 42.42
C MET A 13 -25.90 3.05 42.81
N SER A 14 -25.70 2.16 43.76
CA SER A 14 -24.35 1.76 44.20
C SER A 14 -23.78 0.51 43.51
N LEU A 15 -24.53 -0.14 42.60
CA LEU A 15 -24.06 -1.33 41.90
C LEU A 15 -23.60 -1.06 40.48
N PHE A 16 -23.65 0.19 40.01
CA PHE A 16 -23.22 0.58 38.65
C PHE A 16 -21.83 1.21 38.55
N LEU A 17 -21.10 1.36 39.68
CA LEU A 17 -19.78 2.01 39.71
C LEU A 17 -18.60 1.05 39.84
N LEU A 18 -18.79 -0.28 39.74
CA LEU A 18 -17.69 -1.27 39.87
C LEU A 18 -17.42 -2.08 38.60
N CYS A 19 -17.92 -1.65 37.45
CA CYS A 19 -17.67 -2.36 36.18
C CYS A 19 -16.85 -1.53 35.14
N ALA A 20 -16.14 -0.47 35.60
CA ALA A 20 -15.37 0.42 34.70
C ALA A 20 -13.85 0.27 34.83
N SER A 21 -13.32 -0.81 35.43
CA SER A 21 -11.87 -0.98 35.60
C SER A 21 -11.31 -2.32 35.14
N ALA A 22 -12.04 -3.07 34.27
CA ALA A 22 -11.57 -4.36 33.73
C ALA A 22 -11.23 -4.34 32.24
N PHE A 23 -11.14 -3.16 31.60
CA PHE A 23 -10.73 -3.05 30.18
C PHE A 23 -9.33 -2.46 29.98
N ALA A 24 -8.46 -2.58 30.95
CA ALA A 24 -7.09 -2.10 30.84
C ALA A 24 -6.12 -3.25 31.12
N ASN A 25 -6.05 -4.25 30.27
CA ASN A 25 -4.88 -5.09 29.99
C ASN A 25 -5.27 -6.27 29.07
N GLU A 26 -5.76 -5.94 27.87
CA GLU A 26 -5.55 -6.89 26.79
C GLU A 26 -4.06 -6.84 26.45
N PRO A 27 -3.33 -7.98 26.43
CA PRO A 27 -2.00 -8.00 25.86
C PRO A 27 -2.17 -7.50 24.41
N LYS A 28 -1.47 -6.43 24.06
CA LYS A 28 -1.27 -6.08 22.64
C LYS A 28 -0.72 -7.35 21.99
N THR A 29 -1.60 -8.13 21.38
CA THR A 29 -1.18 -9.11 20.41
C THR A 29 -0.35 -8.32 19.43
N ALA A 30 0.95 -8.61 19.39
CA ALA A 30 1.82 -8.09 18.35
C ALA A 30 1.13 -8.45 17.04
N GLY A 31 0.40 -7.49 16.46
CA GLY A 31 -0.31 -7.66 15.21
C GLY A 31 0.75 -8.15 14.24
N LYS A 32 0.49 -9.27 13.57
CA LYS A 32 1.34 -9.80 12.52
C LYS A 32 1.55 -8.62 11.57
N HIS A 33 2.70 -7.94 11.65
CA HIS A 33 2.99 -6.79 10.81
C HIS A 33 2.94 -7.29 9.37
N GLY A 34 2.07 -6.71 8.55
CA GLY A 34 2.00 -7.04 7.13
C GLY A 34 3.37 -6.84 6.48
N ILE A 35 3.66 -7.59 5.43
CA ILE A 35 4.89 -7.46 4.64
C ILE A 35 4.95 -6.04 4.08
N LYS A 36 5.99 -5.29 4.41
CA LYS A 36 6.15 -3.88 4.03
C LYS A 36 6.93 -3.77 2.72
N VAL A 37 6.28 -3.29 1.67
CA VAL A 37 6.83 -3.23 0.30
C VAL A 37 6.87 -1.80 -0.20
N LEU A 38 8.04 -1.37 -0.69
CA LEU A 38 8.23 -0.10 -1.39
C LEU A 38 8.52 -0.35 -2.87
N ILE A 39 7.72 0.25 -3.76
CA ILE A 39 7.85 0.12 -5.22
C ILE A 39 8.35 1.44 -5.81
N LEU A 40 9.45 1.39 -6.55
CA LEU A 40 10.14 2.55 -7.06
C LEU A 40 10.17 2.62 -8.58
N CYS A 41 9.85 3.79 -9.13
CA CYS A 41 10.13 4.13 -10.53
C CYS A 41 10.70 5.57 -10.63
N THR A 42 10.85 6.11 -11.83
CA THR A 42 11.41 7.46 -12.01
C THR A 42 10.47 8.54 -11.48
N GLY A 43 9.25 8.63 -11.99
CA GLY A 43 8.30 9.72 -11.71
C GLY A 43 7.20 9.40 -10.70
N ASN A 44 7.05 8.15 -10.30
CA ASN A 44 5.94 7.64 -9.47
C ASN A 44 4.56 7.95 -10.06
N THR A 45 4.41 7.86 -11.38
CA THR A 45 3.17 8.23 -12.09
C THR A 45 2.47 7.09 -12.82
N CYS A 46 3.21 6.08 -13.30
CA CYS A 46 2.66 4.98 -14.11
C CYS A 46 2.99 3.63 -13.47
N ARG A 47 4.15 3.04 -13.80
CA ARG A 47 4.53 1.65 -13.46
C ARG A 47 4.44 1.35 -11.97
N SER A 48 5.08 2.16 -11.13
CA SER A 48 5.03 1.95 -9.68
C SER A 48 3.65 2.18 -9.08
N GLN A 49 2.82 3.06 -9.67
CA GLN A 49 1.44 3.27 -9.24
C GLN A 49 0.52 2.10 -9.63
N MET A 50 0.67 1.56 -10.85
CA MET A 50 -0.05 0.36 -11.28
C MET A 50 0.37 -0.85 -10.42
N ALA A 51 1.67 -1.04 -10.21
CA ALA A 51 2.19 -2.11 -9.36
C ALA A 51 1.71 -1.98 -7.90
N HIS A 52 1.65 -0.76 -7.35
CA HIS A 52 1.09 -0.49 -6.02
C HIS A 52 -0.37 -0.93 -5.94
N GLY A 53 -1.21 -0.46 -6.86
CA GLY A 53 -2.64 -0.81 -6.86
C GLY A 53 -2.87 -2.32 -7.01
N LEU A 54 -2.14 -2.99 -7.91
CA LEU A 54 -2.23 -4.43 -8.12
C LEU A 54 -1.81 -5.21 -6.87
N LEU A 55 -0.60 -4.97 -6.35
CA LEU A 55 -0.10 -5.70 -5.18
C LEU A 55 -1.00 -5.51 -3.95
N ALA A 56 -1.50 -4.29 -3.72
CA ALA A 56 -2.43 -4.00 -2.63
C ALA A 56 -3.79 -4.71 -2.79
N SER A 57 -4.18 -5.06 -4.03
CA SER A 57 -5.44 -5.74 -4.30
C SER A 57 -5.42 -7.24 -4.02
N TYR A 58 -4.24 -7.89 -3.96
CA TYR A 58 -4.13 -9.34 -3.81
C TYR A 58 -4.42 -9.81 -2.37
N GLY A 59 -4.09 -9.00 -1.34
CA GLY A 59 -4.33 -9.40 0.05
C GLY A 59 -4.10 -8.27 1.05
N LYS A 60 -4.54 -8.48 2.29
CA LYS A 60 -4.45 -7.47 3.37
C LYS A 60 -3.14 -7.54 4.17
N ASP A 61 -2.35 -8.55 3.94
CA ASP A 61 -1.10 -8.80 4.69
C ASP A 61 0.13 -8.20 4.03
N VAL A 62 -0.05 -7.46 2.94
CA VAL A 62 0.99 -6.66 2.30
C VAL A 62 0.63 -5.18 2.45
N VAL A 63 1.55 -4.39 3.00
CA VAL A 63 1.43 -2.94 3.13
C VAL A 63 2.30 -2.31 2.07
N VAL A 64 1.68 -1.71 1.06
CA VAL A 64 2.36 -1.25 -0.15
C VAL A 64 2.54 0.26 -0.12
N TYR A 65 3.74 0.69 -0.49
CA TYR A 65 4.12 2.07 -0.71
C TYR A 65 4.74 2.21 -2.10
N SER A 66 4.71 3.41 -2.66
CA SER A 66 5.41 3.67 -3.91
C SER A 66 6.07 5.04 -3.92
N GLY A 67 7.21 5.14 -4.59
CA GLY A 67 7.98 6.37 -4.67
C GLY A 67 8.67 6.56 -6.03
N GLY A 68 9.19 7.76 -6.24
CA GLY A 68 9.95 8.12 -7.43
C GLY A 68 11.24 8.82 -7.09
N VAL A 69 12.32 8.54 -7.85
CA VAL A 69 13.58 9.27 -7.70
C VAL A 69 13.42 10.74 -8.12
N ARG A 70 12.41 11.05 -8.94
CA ARG A 70 11.97 12.39 -9.33
C ARG A 70 10.45 12.42 -9.41
N ALA A 71 9.79 12.32 -8.25
CA ALA A 71 8.33 12.27 -8.20
C ALA A 71 7.67 13.46 -8.88
N GLU A 72 6.63 13.20 -9.66
CA GLU A 72 5.82 14.19 -10.35
C GLU A 72 4.58 14.59 -9.52
N LYS A 73 3.74 15.46 -10.06
CA LYS A 73 2.64 16.05 -9.30
C LYS A 73 1.41 15.16 -9.17
N ARG A 74 1.19 14.22 -10.12
CA ARG A 74 -0.03 13.41 -10.17
C ARG A 74 0.20 12.10 -10.92
N VAL A 75 -0.63 11.12 -10.63
CA VAL A 75 -0.70 9.86 -11.37
C VAL A 75 -1.12 10.10 -12.82
N ASN A 76 -0.54 9.34 -13.74
CA ASN A 76 -0.87 9.43 -15.16
C ASN A 76 -2.33 9.02 -15.40
N PRO A 77 -3.16 9.87 -16.06
CA PRO A 77 -4.57 9.55 -16.29
C PRO A 77 -4.81 8.24 -17.04
N LYS A 78 -3.91 7.83 -17.95
CA LYS A 78 -4.04 6.56 -18.67
C LYS A 78 -3.76 5.37 -17.75
N ALA A 79 -2.82 5.51 -16.80
CA ALA A 79 -2.63 4.48 -15.77
C ALA A 79 -3.90 4.33 -14.91
N VAL A 80 -4.51 5.44 -14.48
CA VAL A 80 -5.79 5.40 -13.76
C VAL A 80 -6.88 4.70 -14.59
N MET A 81 -7.01 5.02 -15.89
CA MET A 81 -8.02 4.42 -16.76
C MET A 81 -7.87 2.91 -16.87
N VAL A 82 -6.66 2.42 -17.18
CA VAL A 82 -6.44 0.98 -17.35
C VAL A 82 -6.55 0.19 -16.05
N MET A 83 -6.24 0.82 -14.90
CA MET A 83 -6.45 0.19 -13.59
C MET A 83 -7.92 0.08 -13.23
N ARG A 84 -8.74 1.08 -13.57
CA ARG A 84 -10.22 1.01 -13.39
C ARG A 84 -10.86 -0.10 -14.22
N GLU A 85 -10.31 -0.50 -15.36
CA GLU A 85 -10.75 -1.68 -16.11
C GLU A 85 -10.64 -2.99 -15.31
N ARG A 86 -9.80 -3.00 -14.26
CA ARG A 86 -9.60 -4.09 -13.29
C ARG A 86 -10.28 -3.81 -11.95
N GLU A 87 -11.18 -2.82 -11.88
CA GLU A 87 -11.87 -2.39 -10.65
C GLU A 87 -10.91 -1.87 -9.56
N ILE A 88 -9.69 -1.45 -9.94
CA ILE A 88 -8.70 -0.88 -9.03
C ILE A 88 -8.60 0.63 -9.29
N ASP A 89 -8.96 1.45 -8.32
CA ASP A 89 -8.85 2.91 -8.43
C ASP A 89 -7.57 3.42 -7.76
N ILE A 90 -6.70 4.02 -8.56
CA ILE A 90 -5.47 4.67 -8.14
C ILE A 90 -5.51 6.20 -8.35
N SER A 91 -6.71 6.78 -8.54
CA SER A 91 -6.84 8.22 -8.83
C SER A 91 -6.47 9.11 -7.65
N ASP A 92 -6.66 8.61 -6.43
CA ASP A 92 -6.35 9.32 -5.18
C ASP A 92 -4.91 9.10 -4.71
N HIS A 93 -4.12 8.29 -5.42
CA HIS A 93 -2.72 8.12 -5.11
C HIS A 93 -1.93 9.41 -5.37
N ILE A 94 -1.03 9.73 -4.45
CA ILE A 94 -0.17 10.91 -4.54
C ILE A 94 1.26 10.45 -4.81
N PRO A 95 1.89 10.88 -5.92
CA PRO A 95 3.30 10.59 -6.16
C PRO A 95 4.19 11.19 -5.07
N CYS A 96 5.03 10.34 -4.45
CA CYS A 96 5.95 10.69 -3.38
C CYS A 96 7.40 10.52 -3.82
N LYS A 97 8.32 11.30 -3.23
CA LYS A 97 9.75 11.11 -3.45
C LYS A 97 10.26 9.92 -2.64
N VAL A 98 11.22 9.19 -3.21
CA VAL A 98 11.90 8.11 -2.49
C VAL A 98 12.57 8.59 -1.21
N ASP A 99 13.01 9.86 -1.16
CA ASP A 99 13.66 10.47 0.01
C ASP A 99 12.81 10.38 1.28
N GLU A 100 11.48 10.34 1.16
CA GLU A 100 10.55 10.21 2.28
C GLU A 100 10.62 8.83 2.97
N TYR A 101 11.22 7.84 2.31
CA TYR A 101 11.24 6.43 2.71
C TYR A 101 12.61 5.90 3.11
N LEU A 102 13.68 6.71 3.04
CA LEU A 102 15.06 6.25 3.21
C LEU A 102 15.40 5.77 4.62
N ASN A 103 14.71 6.28 5.63
CA ASN A 103 14.95 5.94 7.04
C ASN A 103 14.04 4.81 7.56
N GLU A 104 13.18 4.27 6.71
CA GLU A 104 12.23 3.24 7.08
C GLU A 104 12.80 1.85 6.82
N ASP A 105 12.35 0.87 7.62
CA ASP A 105 12.66 -0.54 7.39
C ASP A 105 11.69 -1.14 6.38
N TRP A 106 12.22 -1.95 5.46
CA TRP A 106 11.47 -2.57 4.37
C TRP A 106 11.70 -4.07 4.30
N ASP A 107 10.63 -4.84 4.12
CA ASP A 107 10.76 -6.25 3.76
C ASP A 107 11.19 -6.37 2.29
N TYR A 108 10.60 -5.55 1.42
CA TYR A 108 10.96 -5.51 0.00
C TYR A 108 11.09 -4.07 -0.50
N VAL A 109 12.14 -3.80 -1.27
CA VAL A 109 12.27 -2.61 -2.13
C VAL A 109 12.35 -3.10 -3.57
N ILE A 110 11.40 -2.68 -4.41
CA ILE A 110 11.25 -3.16 -5.78
C ILE A 110 11.38 -2.00 -6.76
N THR A 111 12.39 -2.02 -7.62
CA THR A 111 12.52 -1.06 -8.72
C THR A 111 11.85 -1.60 -9.97
N VAL A 112 10.98 -0.81 -10.61
CA VAL A 112 10.17 -1.21 -11.77
C VAL A 112 10.57 -0.52 -13.09
N CYS A 113 11.74 0.12 -13.11
CA CYS A 113 12.36 0.66 -14.34
C CYS A 113 13.87 0.79 -14.14
N ASP A 114 14.64 0.71 -15.24
CA ASP A 114 16.11 0.72 -15.21
C ASP A 114 16.65 2.00 -14.57
N HIS A 115 16.11 3.16 -14.93
CA HIS A 115 16.57 4.42 -14.34
C HIS A 115 16.39 4.46 -12.81
N ALA A 116 15.31 3.91 -12.25
CA ALA A 116 15.15 3.82 -10.79
C ALA A 116 16.13 2.79 -10.19
N LYS A 117 16.47 1.72 -10.90
CA LYS A 117 17.51 0.78 -10.48
C LYS A 117 18.89 1.45 -10.40
N GLU A 118 19.26 2.19 -11.44
CA GLU A 118 20.57 2.86 -11.54
C GLU A 118 20.74 4.01 -10.56
N THR A 119 19.63 4.73 -10.27
CA THR A 119 19.63 5.95 -9.44
C THR A 119 18.97 5.76 -8.08
N CYS A 120 18.73 4.50 -7.68
CA CYS A 120 18.15 4.19 -6.38
C CYS A 120 19.09 4.65 -5.26
N PRO A 121 18.61 5.49 -4.33
CA PRO A 121 19.46 5.97 -3.25
C PRO A 121 19.75 4.84 -2.25
N VAL A 122 20.75 5.08 -1.41
CA VAL A 122 21.06 4.18 -0.29
C VAL A 122 20.01 4.36 0.81
N PHE A 123 19.40 3.27 1.24
CA PHE A 123 18.50 3.27 2.39
C PHE A 123 19.31 3.26 3.69
N HIS A 124 18.86 4.02 4.68
CA HIS A 124 19.45 4.05 6.03
C HIS A 124 18.77 3.05 6.96
N GLY A 125 17.49 2.74 6.71
CA GLY A 125 16.77 1.64 7.33
C GLY A 125 17.18 0.28 6.77
N ASN A 126 16.75 -0.79 7.41
CA ASN A 126 17.03 -2.15 6.97
C ASN A 126 16.15 -2.54 5.77
N VAL A 127 16.77 -3.06 4.70
CA VAL A 127 16.08 -3.62 3.53
C VAL A 127 16.39 -5.11 3.46
N LYS A 128 15.37 -5.97 3.67
CA LYS A 128 15.56 -7.43 3.65
C LYS A 128 15.77 -7.97 2.23
N HIS A 129 14.97 -7.48 1.28
CA HIS A 129 15.01 -7.91 -0.12
C HIS A 129 14.99 -6.70 -1.05
N GLN A 130 15.97 -6.62 -1.97
CA GLN A 130 15.99 -5.63 -3.04
C GLN A 130 15.86 -6.34 -4.38
N ILE A 131 14.80 -6.03 -5.14
CA ILE A 131 14.44 -6.71 -6.38
C ILE A 131 14.35 -5.70 -7.52
N HIS A 132 14.72 -6.12 -8.72
CA HIS A 132 14.48 -5.35 -9.93
C HIS A 132 13.56 -6.11 -10.87
N MET A 133 12.43 -5.46 -11.23
CA MET A 133 11.43 -5.96 -12.19
C MET A 133 11.21 -4.86 -13.24
N GLY A 134 12.06 -4.83 -14.27
CA GLY A 134 12.08 -3.75 -15.27
C GLY A 134 10.94 -3.87 -16.27
N TYR A 135 10.16 -2.79 -16.44
CA TYR A 135 9.10 -2.69 -17.45
C TYR A 135 9.34 -1.49 -18.37
N GLU A 136 8.97 -1.64 -19.63
CA GLU A 136 8.95 -0.52 -20.57
C GLU A 136 8.06 0.63 -20.09
N ASP A 137 8.38 1.85 -20.50
CA ASP A 137 7.61 3.01 -20.12
C ASP A 137 6.43 3.24 -21.07
N PRO A 138 5.17 2.95 -20.67
CA PRO A 138 4.02 3.11 -21.55
C PRO A 138 3.75 4.58 -21.90
N SER A 139 4.27 5.54 -21.12
CA SER A 139 4.11 6.97 -21.41
C SER A 139 4.93 7.44 -22.62
N LYS A 140 5.91 6.64 -23.06
CA LYS A 140 6.70 6.90 -24.27
C LYS A 140 6.04 6.40 -25.55
N ALA A 141 4.96 5.63 -25.45
CA ALA A 141 4.24 5.15 -26.61
C ALA A 141 3.66 6.30 -27.42
N THR A 142 3.78 6.24 -28.75
CA THR A 142 3.31 7.25 -29.70
C THR A 142 2.29 6.63 -30.66
N GLY A 143 1.47 7.46 -31.29
CA GLY A 143 0.46 7.01 -32.25
C GLY A 143 -0.95 7.40 -31.85
N SER A 144 -1.96 6.61 -32.22
CA SER A 144 -3.34 6.88 -31.87
C SER A 144 -3.57 6.74 -30.36
N TYR A 145 -4.60 7.44 -29.87
CA TYR A 145 -4.98 7.34 -28.45
C TYR A 145 -5.19 5.89 -28.02
N GLU A 146 -5.89 5.09 -28.83
CA GLU A 146 -6.16 3.70 -28.53
C GLU A 146 -4.88 2.83 -28.54
N HIS A 147 -3.96 3.08 -29.47
CA HIS A 147 -2.67 2.40 -29.47
C HIS A 147 -1.89 2.68 -28.17
N VAL A 148 -1.80 3.95 -27.78
CA VAL A 148 -1.13 4.32 -26.51
C VAL A 148 -1.82 3.68 -25.31
N LEU A 149 -3.15 3.66 -25.28
CA LEU A 149 -3.90 3.02 -24.18
C LEU A 149 -3.67 1.51 -24.12
N ASN A 150 -3.55 0.85 -25.28
CA ASN A 150 -3.21 -0.59 -25.35
C ASN A 150 -1.81 -0.88 -24.79
N GLU A 151 -0.84 0.03 -24.97
CA GLU A 151 0.48 -0.12 -24.35
C GLU A 151 0.38 -0.02 -22.81
N PHE A 152 -0.45 0.88 -22.27
CA PHE A 152 -0.71 0.91 -20.84
C PHE A 152 -1.35 -0.39 -20.33
N ARG A 153 -2.31 -0.96 -21.08
CA ARG A 153 -2.93 -2.27 -20.75
C ARG A 153 -1.91 -3.38 -20.75
N ARG A 154 -1.06 -3.44 -21.80
CA ARG A 154 0.00 -4.45 -21.91
C ARG A 154 0.95 -4.39 -20.70
N ILE A 155 1.47 -3.21 -20.38
CA ILE A 155 2.38 -3.04 -19.23
C ILE A 155 1.69 -3.35 -17.90
N ARG A 156 0.42 -2.95 -17.72
CA ARG A 156 -0.38 -3.34 -16.55
C ARG A 156 -0.46 -4.86 -16.41
N ASP A 157 -0.77 -5.56 -17.49
CA ASP A 157 -0.95 -7.01 -17.48
C ASP A 157 0.38 -7.76 -17.25
N ASP A 158 1.51 -7.24 -17.75
CA ASP A 158 2.84 -7.74 -17.43
C ASP A 158 3.16 -7.56 -15.95
N ILE A 159 2.89 -6.37 -15.39
CA ILE A 159 3.05 -6.10 -13.96
C ILE A 159 2.15 -7.01 -13.12
N ASP A 160 0.88 -7.17 -13.49
CA ASP A 160 -0.10 -8.02 -12.79
C ASP A 160 0.40 -9.46 -12.66
N ARG A 161 0.81 -10.06 -13.78
CA ARG A 161 1.38 -11.42 -13.82
C ARG A 161 2.57 -11.58 -12.87
N ASP A 162 3.56 -10.69 -13.00
CA ASP A 162 4.83 -10.84 -12.31
C ASP A 162 4.71 -10.50 -10.81
N PHE A 163 3.90 -9.49 -10.45
CA PHE A 163 3.63 -9.13 -9.06
C PHE A 163 2.72 -10.12 -8.34
N PHE A 164 1.79 -10.77 -9.06
CA PHE A 164 1.01 -11.85 -8.49
C PHE A 164 1.90 -13.06 -8.14
N GLN A 165 2.83 -13.43 -9.01
CA GLN A 165 3.81 -14.48 -8.71
C GLN A 165 4.64 -14.11 -7.48
N LEU A 166 5.16 -12.88 -7.42
CA LEU A 166 5.93 -12.39 -6.27
C LEU A 166 5.10 -12.41 -4.99
N TYR A 167 3.81 -12.03 -5.05
CA TYR A 167 2.90 -12.11 -3.90
C TYR A 167 2.77 -13.55 -3.39
N CYS A 168 2.59 -14.53 -4.26
CA CYS A 168 2.55 -15.94 -3.85
C CYS A 168 3.85 -16.38 -3.16
N GLU A 169 5.02 -15.98 -3.69
CA GLU A 169 6.31 -16.27 -3.06
C GLU A 169 6.48 -15.59 -1.68
N MET A 170 5.95 -14.39 -1.51
CA MET A 170 5.93 -13.69 -0.21
C MET A 170 5.09 -14.44 0.82
N GLU A 171 3.95 -15.00 0.40
CA GLU A 171 3.06 -15.78 1.26
C GLU A 171 3.68 -17.11 1.70
N GLU A 172 4.42 -17.79 0.82
CA GLU A 172 5.10 -19.06 1.13
C GLU A 172 6.27 -18.89 2.12
N ARG A 173 6.84 -17.68 2.24
CA ARG A 173 7.98 -17.38 3.13
C ARG A 173 7.60 -16.90 4.52
N LYS A 174 6.30 -16.82 4.83
CA LYS A 174 5.78 -16.45 6.15
C LYS A 174 5.88 -17.60 7.14
#